data_a51515c4e0098e037e18c3b965cf4496
#
_entry.id   a51515c4e0098e037e18c3b965cf4496
#
_cell.length_a   1.000
_cell.length_b   1.000
_cell.length_c   1.000
_cell.angle_alpha   90.00
_cell.angle_beta   90.00
_cell.angle_gamma   90.00
#
_symmetry.space_group_name_H-M   'P 1'
#
loop_
_entity.id
_entity.type
_entity.pdbx_description
1 polymer ?
#
loop_
_entity_poly.entity_id
_entity_poly.type
_entity_poly.pdbx_seq_one_letter_code
_entity_poly.pdbx_strand_id
1 'polypeptide(L)'
;MKSTHFLILLELLAACNSKPKEKETDTQAEQPANAPKAEPIACYQYATGADTITLKLVNMGGTVGGALIYKLKEKDMNAGPITGTLRGDILLADYTFKSEGTQSTRQVAFKKTGNAFIEGYGATANVNGVEKFKNVDSIVYSTSMKLEEIPCK
;
A
#
# COMPACT_ATOMS: atom_id res chain seq x y z
N MET A 1 -11.90 -14.62 72.34
CA MET A 1 -11.01 -14.60 73.51
C MET A 1 -9.67 -13.99 73.12
N LYS A 2 -9.28 -12.93 73.93
CA LYS A 2 -7.97 -12.28 73.99
C LYS A 2 -7.46 -11.60 72.72
N SER A 3 -7.66 -10.32 72.45
CA SER A 3 -7.08 -9.14 73.21
C SER A 3 -5.58 -9.21 73.37
N THR A 4 -4.87 -8.34 72.66
CA THR A 4 -3.82 -7.53 73.26
C THR A 4 -3.49 -6.35 72.31
N HIS A 5 -3.71 -5.19 72.85
CA HIS A 5 -3.27 -3.87 72.38
C HIS A 5 -1.72 -3.78 72.49
N PHE A 6 -1.08 -3.08 71.58
CA PHE A 6 0.10 -2.32 71.91
C PHE A 6 0.12 -1.00 71.13
N LEU A 7 0.25 0.00 71.95
CA LEU A 7 0.15 1.43 71.62
C LEU A 7 1.57 2.01 71.41
N ILE A 8 1.60 3.08 70.62
CA ILE A 8 2.52 4.22 70.67
C ILE A 8 3.93 4.03 70.09
N LEU A 9 4.28 4.75 69.03
CA LEU A 9 5.07 5.97 69.15
C LEU A 9 4.99 6.87 67.96
N LEU A 10 4.64 8.08 68.19
CA LEU A 10 4.60 9.26 67.32
C LEU A 10 6.01 9.85 67.31
N GLU A 11 6.64 9.93 66.12
CA GLU A 11 7.73 10.88 65.91
C GLU A 11 7.51 11.65 64.57
N LEU A 12 7.24 12.93 64.77
CA LEU A 12 7.32 13.98 63.77
C LEU A 12 8.79 14.29 63.48
N LEU A 13 9.21 14.19 62.24
CA LEU A 13 10.31 14.99 61.72
C LEU A 13 9.94 15.58 60.39
N ALA A 14 9.73 16.86 60.41
CA ALA A 14 9.71 17.72 59.24
C ALA A 14 11.13 17.80 58.68
N ALA A 15 11.28 17.66 57.37
CA ALA A 15 12.24 18.47 56.63
C ALA A 15 12.25 18.20 55.12
N CYS A 16 12.16 19.28 54.38
CA CYS A 16 12.76 19.56 53.06
C CYS A 16 12.11 18.96 51.82
N ASN A 17 11.19 19.74 51.38
CA ASN A 17 10.86 19.94 49.97
C ASN A 17 12.13 20.19 49.14
N SER A 18 12.52 19.23 48.31
CA SER A 18 13.42 19.44 47.20
C SER A 18 12.86 18.67 46.01
N LYS A 19 12.14 19.38 45.14
CA LYS A 19 11.78 18.91 43.82
C LYS A 19 13.06 18.62 43.01
N PRO A 20 13.29 17.42 42.55
CA PRO A 20 14.23 17.21 41.45
C PRO A 20 13.59 17.79 40.21
N LYS A 21 14.27 18.76 39.62
CA LYS A 21 14.00 19.27 38.28
C LYS A 21 14.26 18.12 37.31
N GLU A 22 13.19 17.54 36.80
CA GLU A 22 13.22 16.56 35.72
C GLU A 22 13.82 17.23 34.49
N LYS A 23 15.02 16.84 34.19
CA LYS A 23 15.74 17.23 32.99
C LYS A 23 15.05 16.44 31.88
N GLU A 24 14.17 17.09 31.10
CA GLU A 24 13.70 16.58 29.84
C GLU A 24 14.92 16.29 28.95
N THR A 25 15.30 15.02 28.92
CA THR A 25 16.19 14.50 27.90
C THR A 25 15.33 14.36 26.66
N ASP A 26 15.45 15.34 25.80
CA ASP A 26 14.99 15.30 24.42
C ASP A 26 15.70 14.11 23.73
N THR A 27 15.09 12.93 23.87
CA THR A 27 15.51 11.77 23.09
C THR A 27 14.91 11.97 21.70
N GLN A 28 15.61 12.78 20.89
CA GLN A 28 15.49 12.70 19.45
C GLN A 28 15.73 11.25 19.08
N ALA A 29 14.64 10.53 18.80
CA ALA A 29 14.72 9.23 18.16
C ALA A 29 15.45 9.45 16.82
N GLU A 30 16.71 9.06 16.77
CA GLU A 30 17.46 8.93 15.52
C GLU A 30 16.64 8.00 14.62
N GLN A 31 15.94 8.59 13.67
CA GLN A 31 15.30 7.90 12.58
C GLN A 31 16.42 7.17 11.82
N PRO A 32 16.34 5.84 11.64
CA PRO A 32 17.40 5.11 10.98
C PRO A 32 17.61 5.70 9.59
N ALA A 33 18.83 6.14 9.31
CA ALA A 33 19.25 6.86 8.11
C ALA A 33 19.16 6.05 6.80
N ASN A 34 18.45 4.92 6.79
CA ASN A 34 18.29 4.00 5.67
C ASN A 34 16.83 3.59 5.40
N ALA A 35 15.84 4.38 5.79
CA ALA A 35 14.50 4.19 5.26
C ALA A 35 14.55 4.48 3.75
N PRO A 36 14.13 3.54 2.87
CA PRO A 36 14.10 3.79 1.44
C PRO A 36 13.25 5.04 1.20
N LYS A 37 13.85 6.06 0.57
CA LYS A 37 13.15 7.28 0.20
C LYS A 37 11.96 6.87 -0.67
N ALA A 38 10.75 7.11 -0.19
CA ALA A 38 9.56 6.82 -0.96
C ALA A 38 9.63 7.59 -2.28
N GLU A 39 9.65 6.85 -3.38
CA GLU A 39 9.59 7.43 -4.72
C GLU A 39 8.25 8.15 -4.91
N PRO A 40 8.21 9.20 -5.70
CA PRO A 40 6.96 9.92 -5.94
C PRO A 40 5.89 9.00 -6.52
N ILE A 41 4.66 9.20 -6.05
CA ILE A 41 3.50 8.48 -6.57
C ILE A 41 3.21 9.00 -7.98
N ALA A 42 3.09 8.09 -8.95
CA ALA A 42 2.63 8.39 -10.29
C ALA A 42 1.20 7.88 -10.50
N CYS A 43 0.35 8.69 -11.09
CA CYS A 43 -1.06 8.37 -11.31
C CYS A 43 -1.39 8.40 -12.79
N TYR A 44 -2.15 7.37 -13.23
CA TYR A 44 -2.56 7.20 -14.62
C TYR A 44 -4.05 6.91 -14.66
N GLN A 45 -4.72 7.41 -15.69
CA GLN A 45 -6.16 7.19 -15.84
C GLN A 45 -6.54 7.02 -17.31
N TYR A 46 -7.42 6.07 -17.56
CA TYR A 46 -8.30 6.02 -18.72
C TYR A 46 -9.68 6.44 -18.26
N ALA A 47 -10.32 7.34 -19.00
CA ALA A 47 -11.70 7.73 -18.75
C ALA A 47 -12.43 8.00 -20.07
N THR A 48 -13.62 7.40 -20.22
CA THR A 48 -14.53 7.67 -21.33
C THR A 48 -15.97 7.55 -20.84
N GLY A 49 -16.67 8.68 -20.84
CA GLY A 49 -18.08 8.71 -20.44
C GLY A 49 -18.32 8.07 -19.07
N ALA A 50 -18.69 6.80 -19.08
CA ALA A 50 -19.04 6.04 -17.86
C ALA A 50 -17.91 5.10 -17.37
N ASP A 51 -16.88 4.87 -18.16
CA ASP A 51 -15.79 3.94 -17.84
C ASP A 51 -14.57 4.70 -17.31
N THR A 52 -14.00 4.19 -16.22
CA THR A 52 -12.77 4.73 -15.65
C THR A 52 -11.88 3.60 -15.17
N ILE A 53 -10.58 3.66 -15.53
CA ILE A 53 -9.55 2.80 -14.98
C ILE A 53 -8.49 3.72 -14.37
N THR A 54 -8.16 3.55 -13.11
CA THR A 54 -7.15 4.36 -12.40
C THR A 54 -6.03 3.45 -11.89
N LEU A 55 -4.80 3.79 -12.22
CA LEU A 55 -3.59 3.11 -11.79
C LEU A 55 -2.72 4.10 -11.01
N LYS A 56 -2.45 3.80 -9.74
CA LYS A 56 -1.50 4.53 -8.89
C LYS A 56 -0.28 3.66 -8.67
N LEU A 57 0.91 4.21 -8.85
CA LEU A 57 2.16 3.48 -8.74
C LEU A 57 3.12 4.18 -7.78
N VAL A 58 3.78 3.40 -6.94
CA VAL A 58 4.90 3.80 -6.10
C VAL A 58 6.06 2.85 -6.42
N ASN A 59 7.16 3.39 -6.91
CA ASN A 59 8.38 2.61 -7.12
C ASN A 59 9.19 2.56 -5.82
N MET A 60 9.58 1.38 -5.39
CA MET A 60 10.33 1.15 -4.16
C MET A 60 11.64 0.40 -4.45
N GLY A 61 12.41 0.89 -5.44
CA GLY A 61 13.72 0.33 -5.75
C GLY A 61 13.69 -1.06 -6.39
N GLY A 62 12.91 -1.21 -7.48
CA GLY A 62 12.78 -2.47 -8.24
C GLY A 62 11.50 -3.25 -7.96
N THR A 63 10.83 -2.96 -6.86
CA THR A 63 9.47 -3.40 -6.59
C THR A 63 8.52 -2.24 -6.83
N VAL A 64 7.37 -2.49 -7.41
CA VAL A 64 6.30 -1.52 -7.63
C VAL A 64 5.12 -1.92 -6.79
N GLY A 65 4.69 -1.02 -5.92
CA GLY A 65 3.42 -1.09 -5.21
C GLY A 65 2.43 -0.09 -5.77
N GLY A 66 1.15 -0.21 -5.39
CA GLY A 66 0.17 0.78 -5.79
C GLY A 66 -1.27 0.31 -5.63
N ALA A 67 -2.16 0.96 -6.39
CA ALA A 67 -3.58 0.62 -6.42
C ALA A 67 -4.11 0.64 -7.86
N LEU A 68 -5.02 -0.28 -8.13
CA LEU A 68 -5.71 -0.38 -9.40
C LEU A 68 -7.22 -0.40 -9.15
N ILE A 69 -7.93 0.46 -9.87
CA ILE A 69 -9.38 0.63 -9.74
C ILE A 69 -10.00 0.55 -11.14
N TYR A 70 -10.94 -0.37 -11.30
CA TYR A 70 -11.82 -0.44 -12.48
C TYR A 70 -13.23 -0.02 -12.07
N LYS A 71 -13.73 1.03 -12.69
CA LYS A 71 -15.12 1.45 -12.61
C LYS A 71 -15.65 1.46 -14.04
N LEU A 72 -16.28 0.37 -14.43
CA LEU A 72 -16.82 0.16 -15.78
C LEU A 72 -18.34 0.21 -15.73
N LYS A 73 -18.94 0.75 -16.78
CA LYS A 73 -20.40 0.83 -16.92
C LYS A 73 -21.03 -0.55 -16.76
N GLU A 74 -22.10 -0.63 -15.99
CA GLU A 74 -22.89 -1.86 -15.77
C GLU A 74 -22.09 -3.04 -15.17
N LYS A 75 -20.94 -2.75 -14.54
CA LYS A 75 -20.13 -3.73 -13.82
C LYS A 75 -19.82 -3.23 -12.40
N ASP A 76 -19.64 -4.17 -11.50
CA ASP A 76 -19.17 -3.85 -10.16
C ASP A 76 -17.79 -3.21 -10.22
N MET A 77 -17.59 -2.25 -9.33
CA MET A 77 -16.29 -1.62 -9.16
C MET A 77 -15.32 -2.62 -8.52
N ASN A 78 -14.22 -2.88 -9.19
CA ASN A 78 -13.11 -3.64 -8.65
C ASN A 78 -12.00 -2.68 -8.23
N ALA A 79 -11.62 -2.71 -6.96
CA ALA A 79 -10.58 -1.86 -6.42
C ALA A 79 -9.68 -2.63 -5.46
N GLY A 80 -8.37 -2.36 -5.51
CA GLY A 80 -7.44 -2.98 -4.60
C GLY A 80 -5.98 -2.70 -4.87
N PRO A 81 -5.09 -3.21 -4.00
CA PRO A 81 -3.66 -3.06 -4.15
C PRO A 81 -3.11 -3.89 -5.31
N ILE A 82 -2.01 -3.38 -5.87
CA ILE A 82 -1.13 -4.12 -6.76
C ILE A 82 0.27 -4.19 -6.17
N THR A 83 0.95 -5.30 -6.43
CA THR A 83 2.37 -5.47 -6.09
C THR A 83 3.06 -6.25 -7.19
N GLY A 84 4.17 -5.74 -7.70
CA GLY A 84 4.85 -6.36 -8.83
C GLY A 84 6.21 -5.78 -9.12
N THR A 85 6.64 -5.93 -10.34
CA THR A 85 7.93 -5.43 -10.83
C THR A 85 7.77 -4.71 -12.16
N LEU A 86 8.53 -3.63 -12.34
CA LEU A 86 8.68 -2.96 -13.63
C LEU A 86 10.03 -3.39 -14.23
N ARG A 87 9.99 -4.10 -15.34
CA ARG A 87 11.17 -4.53 -16.09
C ARG A 87 11.16 -3.91 -17.48
N GLY A 88 12.09 -2.99 -17.71
CA GLY A 88 12.04 -2.16 -18.92
C GLY A 88 10.75 -1.34 -18.94
N ASP A 89 9.92 -1.58 -19.93
CA ASP A 89 8.63 -0.92 -20.13
C ASP A 89 7.42 -1.78 -19.68
N ILE A 90 7.64 -2.98 -19.15
CA ILE A 90 6.58 -3.89 -18.72
C ILE A 90 6.45 -3.92 -17.21
N LEU A 91 5.31 -3.49 -16.71
CA LEU A 91 4.84 -3.71 -15.34
C LEU A 91 4.07 -5.03 -15.31
N LEU A 92 4.54 -5.98 -14.52
CA LEU A 92 3.84 -7.23 -14.21
C LEU A 92 3.56 -7.27 -12.71
N ALA A 93 2.29 -7.34 -12.32
CA ALA A 93 1.88 -7.24 -10.91
C ALA A 93 0.73 -8.19 -10.57
N ASP A 94 0.70 -8.62 -9.32
CA ASP A 94 -0.45 -9.29 -8.73
C ASP A 94 -1.43 -8.21 -8.22
N TYR A 95 -2.68 -8.28 -8.66
CA TYR A 95 -3.77 -7.39 -8.30
C TYR A 95 -4.77 -8.14 -7.42
N THR A 96 -4.90 -7.70 -6.19
CA THR A 96 -5.85 -8.27 -5.21
C THR A 96 -7.03 -7.33 -5.05
N PHE A 97 -8.24 -7.80 -5.34
CA PHE A 97 -9.45 -6.98 -5.33
C PHE A 97 -10.62 -7.72 -4.69
N LYS A 98 -11.64 -6.95 -4.32
CA LYS A 98 -12.92 -7.50 -3.86
C LYS A 98 -13.96 -7.31 -4.94
N SER A 99 -14.71 -8.36 -5.24
CA SER A 99 -15.87 -8.34 -6.09
C SER A 99 -16.97 -9.17 -5.43
N GLU A 100 -18.18 -8.63 -5.30
CA GLU A 100 -19.34 -9.29 -4.68
C GLU A 100 -19.04 -9.91 -3.30
N GLY A 101 -18.23 -9.21 -2.50
CA GLY A 101 -17.84 -9.68 -1.16
C GLY A 101 -16.71 -10.73 -1.13
N THR A 102 -16.30 -11.25 -2.28
CA THR A 102 -15.22 -12.23 -2.40
C THR A 102 -13.90 -11.55 -2.78
N GLN A 103 -12.82 -11.93 -2.11
CA GLN A 103 -11.47 -11.49 -2.47
C GLN A 103 -10.87 -12.41 -3.53
N SER A 104 -10.35 -11.82 -4.59
CA SER A 104 -9.68 -12.53 -5.67
C SER A 104 -8.32 -11.88 -5.97
N THR A 105 -7.39 -12.68 -6.49
CA THR A 105 -6.10 -12.17 -6.96
C THR A 105 -5.84 -12.63 -8.39
N ARG A 106 -5.46 -11.67 -9.23
CA ARG A 106 -5.05 -11.98 -10.61
C ARG A 106 -3.78 -11.22 -10.97
N GLN A 107 -2.99 -11.77 -11.87
CA GLN A 107 -1.88 -11.06 -12.48
C GLN A 107 -2.39 -10.08 -13.52
N VAL A 108 -1.84 -8.88 -13.52
CA VAL A 108 -2.09 -7.82 -14.52
C VAL A 108 -0.78 -7.41 -15.14
N ALA A 109 -0.82 -7.01 -16.39
CA ALA A 109 0.34 -6.52 -17.13
C ALA A 109 0.02 -5.18 -17.76
N PHE A 110 0.97 -4.24 -17.67
CA PHE A 110 0.87 -2.94 -18.30
C PHE A 110 2.17 -2.62 -19.02
N LYS A 111 2.07 -2.14 -20.26
CA LYS A 111 3.21 -1.65 -21.03
C LYS A 111 3.27 -0.13 -20.96
N LYS A 112 4.40 0.40 -20.54
CA LYS A 112 4.66 1.84 -20.54
C LYS A 112 4.93 2.31 -21.98
N THR A 113 4.27 3.37 -22.42
CA THR A 113 4.45 3.97 -23.75
C THR A 113 4.47 5.49 -23.58
N GLY A 114 5.67 6.08 -23.54
CA GLY A 114 5.84 7.48 -23.16
C GLY A 114 5.35 7.72 -21.73
N ASN A 115 4.42 8.65 -21.57
CA ASN A 115 3.80 9.01 -20.28
C ASN A 115 2.49 8.26 -20.02
N ALA A 116 2.29 7.10 -20.62
CA ALA A 116 1.06 6.34 -20.46
C ALA A 116 1.34 4.86 -20.25
N PHE A 117 0.32 4.15 -19.78
CA PHE A 117 0.30 2.69 -19.68
C PHE A 117 -0.83 2.12 -20.56
N ILE A 118 -0.55 0.95 -21.14
CA ILE A 118 -1.51 0.16 -21.93
C ILE A 118 -1.65 -1.19 -21.23
N GLU A 119 -2.87 -1.58 -20.88
CA GLU A 119 -3.12 -2.89 -20.28
C GLU A 119 -2.94 -4.02 -21.29
N GLY A 120 -2.33 -5.09 -20.84
CA GLY A 120 -2.08 -6.30 -21.62
C GLY A 120 -3.02 -7.43 -21.23
N TYR A 121 -3.40 -8.22 -22.23
CA TYR A 121 -4.29 -9.36 -22.07
C TYR A 121 -3.66 -10.62 -22.65
N GLY A 122 -3.89 -11.76 -21.98
CA GLY A 122 -3.35 -13.05 -22.40
C GLY A 122 -4.09 -14.21 -21.75
N ALA A 123 -3.79 -15.42 -22.19
CA ALA A 123 -4.33 -16.62 -21.56
C ALA A 123 -3.80 -16.78 -20.15
N THR A 124 -4.68 -17.09 -19.20
CA THR A 124 -4.35 -17.31 -17.79
C THR A 124 -4.55 -18.76 -17.36
N ALA A 125 -4.01 -19.09 -16.19
CA ALA A 125 -4.27 -20.31 -15.47
C ALA A 125 -4.23 -20.02 -13.95
N ASN A 126 -4.99 -20.78 -13.19
CA ASN A 126 -4.94 -20.71 -11.74
C ASN A 126 -3.68 -21.37 -11.21
N VAL A 127 -2.88 -20.61 -10.47
CA VAL A 127 -1.67 -21.09 -9.78
C VAL A 127 -1.79 -20.71 -8.31
N ASN A 128 -2.08 -21.69 -7.47
CA ASN A 128 -2.23 -21.52 -6.01
C ASN A 128 -3.24 -20.42 -5.63
N GLY A 129 -4.38 -20.38 -6.31
CA GLY A 129 -5.44 -19.41 -6.04
C GLY A 129 -5.27 -18.04 -6.72
N VAL A 130 -4.21 -17.86 -7.50
CA VAL A 130 -3.97 -16.64 -8.29
C VAL A 130 -4.11 -16.93 -9.78
N GLU A 131 -4.90 -16.15 -10.50
CA GLU A 131 -4.98 -16.20 -11.96
C GLU A 131 -3.73 -15.53 -12.56
N LYS A 132 -2.82 -16.34 -13.13
CA LYS A 132 -1.55 -15.88 -13.71
C LYS A 132 -1.51 -16.09 -15.23
N PHE A 133 -0.79 -15.23 -15.92
CA PHE A 133 -0.56 -15.43 -17.37
C PHE A 133 0.21 -16.73 -17.58
N LYS A 134 -0.27 -17.55 -18.53
CA LYS A 134 0.41 -18.79 -18.95
C LYS A 134 1.76 -18.52 -19.61
N ASN A 135 1.83 -17.43 -20.37
CA ASN A 135 3.05 -16.98 -21.01
C ASN A 135 3.03 -15.44 -21.11
N VAL A 136 3.96 -14.79 -20.43
CA VAL A 136 4.07 -13.33 -20.42
C VAL A 136 4.51 -12.74 -21.77
N ASP A 137 5.24 -13.52 -22.58
CA ASP A 137 5.69 -13.09 -23.91
C ASP A 137 4.56 -13.08 -24.93
N SER A 138 3.44 -13.75 -24.64
CA SER A 138 2.26 -13.82 -25.48
C SER A 138 1.18 -12.79 -25.12
N ILE A 139 1.49 -11.86 -24.20
CA ILE A 139 0.55 -10.81 -23.83
C ILE A 139 0.40 -9.80 -24.95
N VAL A 140 -0.86 -9.53 -25.32
CA VAL A 140 -1.22 -8.55 -26.34
C VAL A 140 -1.63 -7.25 -25.66
N TYR A 141 -1.02 -6.14 -26.05
CA TYR A 141 -1.29 -4.81 -25.52
C TYR A 141 -2.18 -4.05 -26.50
N SER A 142 -3.38 -3.68 -26.06
CA SER A 142 -4.36 -2.95 -26.88
C SER A 142 -4.39 -1.47 -26.50
N THR A 143 -4.29 -0.60 -27.50
CA THR A 143 -4.33 0.86 -27.30
C THR A 143 -5.73 1.42 -27.07
N SER A 144 -6.78 0.59 -27.09
CA SER A 144 -8.17 1.02 -26.92
C SER A 144 -8.45 1.64 -25.54
N MET A 145 -7.71 1.23 -24.51
CA MET A 145 -7.82 1.75 -23.14
C MET A 145 -6.44 2.18 -22.65
N LYS A 146 -5.96 3.31 -23.17
CA LYS A 146 -4.68 3.90 -22.79
C LYS A 146 -4.85 4.76 -21.54
N LEU A 147 -4.11 4.44 -20.48
CA LEU A 147 -4.09 5.19 -19.24
C LEU A 147 -3.06 6.31 -19.34
N GLU A 148 -3.51 7.54 -19.46
CA GLU A 148 -2.66 8.72 -19.53
C GLU A 148 -2.24 9.18 -18.13
N GLU A 149 -1.05 9.76 -18.01
CA GLU A 149 -0.57 10.33 -16.75
C GLU A 149 -1.44 11.51 -16.32
N ILE A 150 -1.81 11.54 -15.04
CA ILE A 150 -2.61 12.57 -14.42
C ILE A 150 -1.99 13.02 -13.09
N PRO A 151 -2.29 14.23 -12.59
CA PRO A 151 -1.94 14.61 -11.23
C PRO A 151 -2.57 13.66 -10.21
N CYS A 152 -1.78 13.20 -9.25
CA CYS A 152 -2.30 12.38 -8.15
C CYS A 152 -3.16 13.24 -7.21
N LYS A 153 -4.35 12.76 -6.91
CA LYS A 153 -5.27 13.36 -5.94
C LYS A 153 -5.25 12.57 -4.64
#